data_8bcfde1d89d7c82daf4299fc13723d85
#
_entry.id   8bcfde1d89d7c82daf4299fc13723d85
#
_cell.length_a   1.000
_cell.length_b   1.000
_cell.length_c   1.000
_cell.angle_alpha   90.00
_cell.angle_beta   90.00
_cell.angle_gamma   90.00
#
_symmetry.space_group_name_H-M   'P 1'
#
loop_
_entity.id
_entity.type
_entity.pdbx_description
1 polymer ?
#
loop_
_entity_poly.entity_id
_entity_poly.type
_entity_poly.pdbx_seq_one_letter_code
_entity_poly.pdbx_strand_id
1 'polypeptide(L)'
;MKKPCRPADICAHLGDDYDRYLGAIVPPLFQNTLFTRKHEEHGYSYSRINNPTIEILEKKLAALEHAPAARVFASGMAAITATLSSLLHSGGHVLALRSAYHPVIGFLDTEMKKYGVEVTYLERFTPEEIERSLRPNTRVFYLESPSSNIFRVLPLREIAAQAHACGAVTVIDNTWATPLYQKPLELGIDYSIHSATKYLGGHSDVLGGVVLGSEERMDALRGGQRASWGACMDPFAAWLLIRSLRTLEVRMARHSASADKVARFLQEHPRVRSVCYPGLETDEGHTLAQTQMTGYSGLMSFVPDADNEAIHALSLIHI
;
A
#
# COMPACT_ATOMS: atom_id res chain seq x y z
N MET A 1 -4.39 -30.28 -10.00
CA MET A 1 -4.33 -28.98 -9.31
C MET A 1 -2.92 -28.41 -9.52
N LYS A 2 -2.78 -27.23 -10.16
CA LYS A 2 -1.48 -26.54 -10.24
C LYS A 2 -1.09 -26.15 -8.81
N LYS A 3 0.16 -26.42 -8.40
CA LYS A 3 0.69 -25.96 -7.10
C LYS A 3 0.54 -24.44 -7.02
N PRO A 4 0.13 -23.86 -5.85
CA PRO A 4 0.11 -22.41 -5.70
C PRO A 4 1.52 -21.86 -5.96
N CYS A 5 1.61 -20.83 -6.79
CA CYS A 5 2.88 -20.16 -7.08
C CYS A 5 3.43 -19.54 -5.80
N ARG A 6 4.69 -19.80 -5.48
CA ARG A 6 5.37 -19.14 -4.36
C ARG A 6 5.61 -17.66 -4.68
N PRO A 7 5.68 -16.78 -3.68
CA PRO A 7 5.98 -15.35 -3.89
C PRO A 7 7.24 -15.12 -4.73
N ALA A 8 8.32 -15.90 -4.50
CA ALA A 8 9.54 -15.83 -5.29
C ALA A 8 9.31 -16.11 -6.78
N ASP A 9 8.48 -17.12 -7.10
CA ASP A 9 8.17 -17.47 -8.50
C ASP A 9 7.32 -16.38 -9.17
N ILE A 10 6.38 -15.78 -8.42
CA ILE A 10 5.59 -14.64 -8.91
C ILE A 10 6.51 -13.44 -9.17
N CYS A 11 7.36 -13.09 -8.21
CA CYS A 11 8.31 -11.98 -8.34
C CYS A 11 9.24 -12.16 -9.54
N ALA A 12 9.75 -13.38 -9.76
CA ALA A 12 10.70 -13.66 -10.83
C ALA A 12 10.04 -13.79 -12.20
N HIS A 13 8.96 -14.56 -12.33
CA HIS A 13 8.53 -15.10 -13.61
C HIS A 13 7.10 -14.77 -14.04
N LEU A 14 6.21 -14.35 -13.17
CA LEU A 14 4.83 -14.07 -13.58
C LEU A 14 4.79 -12.95 -14.64
N GLY A 15 4.15 -13.22 -15.78
CA GLY A 15 4.06 -12.29 -16.91
C GLY A 15 5.27 -12.26 -17.83
N ASP A 16 6.30 -13.08 -17.57
CA ASP A 16 7.41 -13.30 -18.50
C ASP A 16 6.92 -14.25 -19.62
N ASP A 17 6.22 -13.69 -20.61
CA ASP A 17 5.71 -14.41 -21.77
C ASP A 17 6.78 -14.44 -22.88
N TYR A 18 7.64 -15.46 -22.81
CA TYR A 18 8.78 -15.57 -23.70
C TYR A 18 8.37 -15.70 -25.18
N ASP A 19 7.30 -16.41 -25.47
CA ASP A 19 6.82 -16.60 -26.84
C ASP A 19 6.32 -15.28 -27.43
N ARG A 20 5.63 -14.49 -26.64
CA ARG A 20 5.13 -13.17 -27.03
C ARG A 20 6.28 -12.16 -27.28
N TYR A 21 7.40 -12.33 -26.59
CA TYR A 21 8.51 -11.36 -26.59
C TYR A 21 9.80 -11.92 -27.21
N LEU A 22 9.69 -12.76 -28.23
CA LEU A 22 10.82 -13.28 -29.02
C LEU A 22 11.86 -14.05 -28.19
N GLY A 23 11.44 -14.70 -27.11
CA GLY A 23 12.31 -15.42 -26.19
C GLY A 23 13.06 -14.54 -25.17
N ALA A 24 12.71 -13.27 -25.05
CA ALA A 24 13.34 -12.37 -24.08
C ALA A 24 13.05 -12.82 -22.64
N ILE A 25 14.11 -12.98 -21.83
CA ILE A 25 13.99 -13.39 -20.41
C ILE A 25 13.42 -12.27 -19.51
N VAL A 26 13.62 -11.02 -19.93
CA VAL A 26 13.06 -9.85 -19.24
C VAL A 26 11.99 -9.23 -20.16
N PRO A 27 10.80 -8.93 -19.64
CA PRO A 27 9.78 -8.27 -20.44
C PRO A 27 10.27 -6.97 -21.07
N PRO A 28 9.96 -6.70 -22.35
CA PRO A 28 10.34 -5.45 -23.00
C PRO A 28 9.72 -4.23 -22.34
N LEU A 29 10.41 -3.10 -22.44
CA LEU A 29 9.87 -1.80 -22.11
C LEU A 29 9.10 -1.23 -23.33
N PHE A 30 7.79 -1.04 -23.17
CA PHE A 30 6.95 -0.40 -24.19
C PHE A 30 6.84 1.11 -23.89
N GLN A 31 7.87 1.86 -24.28
CA GLN A 31 7.91 3.33 -24.10
C GLN A 31 7.31 4.01 -25.32
N ASN A 32 5.98 4.06 -25.39
CA ASN A 32 5.23 4.66 -26.50
C ASN A 32 3.91 5.29 -26.00
N THR A 33 3.32 6.18 -26.79
CA THR A 33 2.04 6.83 -26.48
C THR A 33 0.84 6.11 -27.08
N LEU A 34 0.95 5.64 -28.32
CA LEU A 34 -0.15 5.08 -29.13
C LEU A 34 0.20 3.68 -29.64
N PHE A 35 -0.82 2.84 -29.75
CA PHE A 35 -0.75 1.55 -30.43
C PHE A 35 -1.56 1.62 -31.72
N THR A 36 -1.09 0.94 -32.77
CA THR A 36 -1.78 0.91 -34.07
C THR A 36 -3.06 0.08 -33.97
N ARG A 37 -4.11 0.50 -34.67
CA ARG A 37 -5.39 -0.21 -34.70
C ARG A 37 -5.31 -1.60 -35.41
N LYS A 38 -4.20 -1.92 -36.07
CA LYS A 38 -4.00 -3.23 -36.72
C LYS A 38 -3.94 -4.40 -35.72
N HIS A 39 -3.83 -4.13 -34.44
CA HIS A 39 -3.68 -5.11 -33.36
C HIS A 39 -4.66 -4.81 -32.22
N GLU A 40 -5.88 -4.37 -32.54
CA GLU A 40 -6.94 -4.07 -31.57
C GLU A 40 -7.31 -5.28 -30.70
N GLU A 41 -7.08 -6.50 -31.21
CA GLU A 41 -7.27 -7.76 -30.47
C GLU A 41 -6.43 -7.83 -29.19
N HIS A 42 -5.34 -7.09 -29.07
CA HIS A 42 -4.52 -6.99 -27.86
C HIS A 42 -5.06 -6.02 -26.81
N GLY A 43 -6.09 -5.21 -27.14
CA GLY A 43 -6.73 -4.29 -26.22
C GLY A 43 -5.92 -3.04 -25.87
N TYR A 44 -4.80 -2.77 -26.54
CA TYR A 44 -3.99 -1.57 -26.31
C TYR A 44 -4.32 -0.49 -27.33
N SER A 45 -4.52 0.74 -26.84
CA SER A 45 -4.78 1.90 -27.70
C SER A 45 -3.90 3.08 -27.34
N TYR A 46 -3.85 3.44 -26.09
CA TYR A 46 -3.14 4.61 -25.57
C TYR A 46 -2.53 4.32 -24.18
N SER A 47 -1.24 4.61 -24.01
CA SER A 47 -0.49 4.20 -22.81
C SER A 47 -1.01 4.78 -21.48
N ARG A 48 -1.73 5.90 -21.50
CA ARG A 48 -2.42 6.41 -20.30
C ARG A 48 -3.52 5.46 -19.82
N ILE A 49 -4.15 4.74 -20.73
CA ILE A 49 -5.24 3.79 -20.40
C ILE A 49 -4.68 2.42 -20.06
N ASN A 50 -3.83 1.88 -20.93
CA ASN A 50 -3.18 0.58 -20.75
C ASN A 50 -1.89 0.50 -21.57
N ASN A 51 -0.96 -0.33 -21.08
CA ASN A 51 0.35 -0.53 -21.70
C ASN A 51 0.86 -1.93 -21.29
N PRO A 52 1.51 -2.70 -22.18
CA PRO A 52 1.96 -4.05 -21.85
C PRO A 52 2.90 -4.13 -20.64
N THR A 53 3.82 -3.18 -20.48
CA THR A 53 4.74 -3.13 -19.32
C THR A 53 3.97 -2.87 -18.01
N ILE A 54 3.01 -1.95 -18.06
CA ILE A 54 2.12 -1.64 -16.92
C ILE A 54 1.30 -2.87 -16.53
N GLU A 55 0.71 -3.55 -17.50
CA GLU A 55 -0.11 -4.75 -17.28
C GLU A 55 0.66 -5.88 -16.58
N ILE A 56 1.92 -6.11 -17.00
CA ILE A 56 2.78 -7.12 -16.37
C ILE A 56 2.98 -6.79 -14.87
N LEU A 57 3.27 -5.54 -14.55
CA LEU A 57 3.44 -5.09 -13.16
C LEU A 57 2.14 -5.27 -12.36
N GLU A 58 1.00 -4.83 -12.90
CA GLU A 58 -0.32 -4.97 -12.27
C GLU A 58 -0.64 -6.45 -11.96
N LYS A 59 -0.40 -7.35 -12.92
CA LYS A 59 -0.59 -8.81 -12.73
C LYS A 59 0.30 -9.40 -11.65
N LYS A 60 1.60 -9.01 -11.60
CA LYS A 60 2.53 -9.45 -10.56
C LYS A 60 2.07 -9.00 -9.18
N LEU A 61 1.70 -7.73 -9.03
CA LEU A 61 1.28 -7.16 -7.74
C LEU A 61 -0.05 -7.76 -7.26
N ALA A 62 -1.03 -7.94 -8.15
CA ALA A 62 -2.28 -8.61 -7.84
C ALA A 62 -2.04 -10.04 -7.33
N ALA A 63 -1.21 -10.81 -8.03
CA ALA A 63 -0.89 -12.17 -7.62
C ALA A 63 -0.11 -12.25 -6.30
N LEU A 64 0.78 -11.29 -6.03
CA LEU A 64 1.55 -11.25 -4.78
C LEU A 64 0.66 -11.00 -3.56
N GLU A 65 -0.40 -10.20 -3.68
CA GLU A 65 -1.32 -9.90 -2.58
C GLU A 65 -2.58 -10.77 -2.60
N HIS A 66 -2.68 -11.73 -3.51
CA HIS A 66 -3.88 -12.57 -3.75
C HIS A 66 -5.12 -11.73 -4.09
N ALA A 67 -4.92 -10.57 -4.71
CA ALA A 67 -6.00 -9.72 -5.16
C ALA A 67 -6.50 -10.12 -6.55
N PRO A 68 -7.80 -9.95 -6.87
CA PRO A 68 -8.32 -10.18 -8.21
C PRO A 68 -7.67 -9.26 -9.27
N ALA A 69 -7.44 -8.00 -8.94
CA ALA A 69 -6.82 -7.04 -9.84
C ALA A 69 -6.00 -5.97 -9.10
N ALA A 70 -5.10 -5.31 -9.84
CA ALA A 70 -4.34 -4.15 -9.38
C ALA A 70 -4.35 -3.04 -10.45
N ARG A 71 -4.14 -1.79 -10.01
CA ARG A 71 -3.88 -0.62 -10.86
C ARG A 71 -2.73 0.18 -10.30
N VAL A 72 -1.79 0.55 -11.18
CA VAL A 72 -0.62 1.33 -10.79
C VAL A 72 -0.77 2.81 -11.16
N PHE A 73 -0.13 3.66 -10.36
CA PHE A 73 -0.19 5.12 -10.39
C PHE A 73 1.20 5.73 -10.28
N ALA A 74 1.34 6.98 -10.67
CA ALA A 74 2.60 7.71 -10.67
C ALA A 74 3.25 7.87 -9.26
N SER A 75 2.46 7.76 -8.19
CA SER A 75 2.95 7.83 -6.81
C SER A 75 1.98 7.16 -5.84
N GLY A 76 2.43 6.90 -4.60
CA GLY A 76 1.55 6.42 -3.52
C GLY A 76 0.40 7.39 -3.25
N MET A 77 0.68 8.71 -3.21
CA MET A 77 -0.38 9.71 -3.05
C MET A 77 -1.37 9.72 -4.22
N ALA A 78 -0.90 9.53 -5.47
CA ALA A 78 -1.79 9.42 -6.62
C ALA A 78 -2.74 8.21 -6.50
N ALA A 79 -2.25 7.07 -5.99
CA ALA A 79 -3.07 5.89 -5.70
C ALA A 79 -4.13 6.19 -4.62
N ILE A 80 -3.72 6.82 -3.51
CA ILE A 80 -4.60 7.18 -2.39
C ILE A 80 -5.65 8.19 -2.84
N THR A 81 -5.24 9.30 -3.46
CA THR A 81 -6.15 10.39 -3.87
C THR A 81 -7.15 9.91 -4.93
N ALA A 82 -6.69 9.12 -5.91
CA ALA A 82 -7.58 8.54 -6.91
C ALA A 82 -8.62 7.61 -6.27
N THR A 83 -8.22 6.76 -5.33
CA THR A 83 -9.13 5.84 -4.64
C THR A 83 -10.14 6.60 -3.79
N LEU A 84 -9.69 7.51 -2.92
CA LEU A 84 -10.59 8.28 -2.06
C LEU A 84 -11.56 9.14 -2.86
N SER A 85 -11.08 9.80 -3.92
CA SER A 85 -11.94 10.63 -4.77
C SER A 85 -12.91 9.83 -5.65
N SER A 86 -12.67 8.53 -5.87
CA SER A 86 -13.63 7.66 -6.54
C SER A 86 -14.80 7.24 -5.64
N LEU A 87 -14.58 7.26 -4.32
CA LEU A 87 -15.52 6.79 -3.30
C LEU A 87 -16.29 7.93 -2.62
N LEU A 88 -15.71 9.13 -2.64
CA LEU A 88 -16.21 10.28 -1.92
C LEU A 88 -16.85 11.32 -2.86
N HIS A 89 -17.90 11.92 -2.39
CA HIS A 89 -18.61 13.03 -3.05
C HIS A 89 -18.99 14.08 -2.01
N SER A 90 -19.47 15.22 -2.44
CA SER A 90 -19.94 16.27 -1.54
C SER A 90 -20.98 15.74 -0.55
N GLY A 91 -20.80 16.06 0.72
CA GLY A 91 -21.61 15.56 1.82
C GLY A 91 -21.25 14.15 2.28
N GLY A 92 -20.25 13.49 1.71
CA GLY A 92 -19.75 12.20 2.19
C GLY A 92 -18.87 12.35 3.43
N HIS A 93 -18.80 11.31 4.26
CA HIS A 93 -18.02 11.29 5.52
C HIS A 93 -17.00 10.16 5.51
N VAL A 94 -15.81 10.45 6.05
CA VAL A 94 -14.68 9.51 6.21
C VAL A 94 -14.36 9.33 7.69
N LEU A 95 -14.23 8.09 8.13
CA LEU A 95 -13.49 7.76 9.36
C LEU A 95 -12.04 7.46 8.97
N ALA A 96 -11.08 8.20 9.48
CA ALA A 96 -9.67 8.06 9.14
C ALA A 96 -8.82 7.83 10.37
N LEU A 97 -7.78 6.97 10.25
CA LEU A 97 -6.82 6.76 11.33
C LEU A 97 -6.00 8.04 11.55
N ARG A 98 -5.95 8.53 12.78
CA ARG A 98 -5.20 9.75 13.15
C ARG A 98 -3.69 9.61 12.90
N SER A 99 -3.13 8.43 13.16
CA SER A 99 -1.71 8.11 12.96
C SER A 99 -1.38 7.62 11.55
N ALA A 100 -2.24 7.84 10.56
CA ALA A 100 -1.94 7.56 9.17
C ALA A 100 -0.89 8.52 8.60
N TYR A 101 -0.35 8.18 7.44
CA TYR A 101 0.64 8.98 6.72
C TYR A 101 0.20 10.45 6.59
N HIS A 102 1.00 11.37 7.12
CA HIS A 102 0.64 12.78 7.28
C HIS A 102 0.14 13.48 5.99
N PRO A 103 0.71 13.24 4.79
CA PRO A 103 0.17 13.83 3.56
C PRO A 103 -1.27 13.42 3.25
N VAL A 104 -1.75 12.26 3.70
CA VAL A 104 -3.16 11.85 3.55
C VAL A 104 -4.05 12.69 4.45
N ILE A 105 -3.61 12.92 5.70
CA ILE A 105 -4.30 13.83 6.63
C ILE A 105 -4.43 15.22 5.99
N GLY A 106 -3.31 15.75 5.44
CA GLY A 106 -3.32 17.02 4.72
C GLY A 106 -4.30 17.02 3.53
N PHE A 107 -4.33 15.98 2.74
CA PHE A 107 -5.27 15.84 1.62
C PHE A 107 -6.74 15.84 2.07
N LEU A 108 -7.05 15.10 3.11
CA LEU A 108 -8.41 15.05 3.67
C LEU A 108 -8.83 16.41 4.25
N ASP A 109 -7.95 17.06 5.02
CA ASP A 109 -8.25 18.33 5.70
C ASP A 109 -8.29 19.54 4.77
N THR A 110 -7.59 19.49 3.64
CA THR A 110 -7.51 20.61 2.71
C THR A 110 -8.31 20.35 1.42
N GLU A 111 -7.92 19.34 0.63
CA GLU A 111 -8.53 19.16 -0.68
C GLU A 111 -9.94 18.56 -0.59
N MET A 112 -10.13 17.47 0.16
CA MET A 112 -11.44 16.85 0.28
C MET A 112 -12.46 17.75 0.97
N LYS A 113 -12.01 18.54 1.94
CA LYS A 113 -12.85 19.54 2.59
C LYS A 113 -13.39 20.62 1.62
N LYS A 114 -12.59 21.03 0.62
CA LYS A 114 -13.06 21.96 -0.43
C LYS A 114 -14.23 21.41 -1.22
N TYR A 115 -14.31 20.09 -1.35
CA TYR A 115 -15.40 19.39 -2.04
C TYR A 115 -16.53 18.97 -1.10
N GLY A 116 -16.56 19.48 0.14
CA GLY A 116 -17.64 19.23 1.11
C GLY A 116 -17.61 17.84 1.72
N VAL A 117 -16.44 17.17 1.74
CA VAL A 117 -16.26 15.92 2.44
C VAL A 117 -15.96 16.19 3.92
N GLU A 118 -16.62 15.46 4.81
CA GLU A 118 -16.43 15.53 6.24
C GLU A 118 -15.47 14.42 6.70
N VAL A 119 -14.63 14.69 7.70
CA VAL A 119 -13.64 13.72 8.22
C VAL A 119 -13.73 13.65 9.74
N THR A 120 -13.75 12.44 10.29
CA THR A 120 -13.54 12.19 11.71
C THR A 120 -12.31 11.29 11.88
N TYR A 121 -11.38 11.72 12.73
CA TYR A 121 -10.17 10.97 13.02
C TYR A 121 -10.33 10.11 14.26
N LEU A 122 -9.98 8.82 14.15
CA LEU A 122 -9.97 7.86 15.24
C LEU A 122 -8.53 7.52 15.63
N GLU A 123 -8.30 7.28 16.91
CA GLU A 123 -6.96 6.94 17.42
C GLU A 123 -6.62 5.46 17.28
N ARG A 124 -7.61 4.58 17.49
CA ARG A 124 -7.41 3.13 17.57
C ARG A 124 -8.36 2.31 16.72
N PHE A 125 -9.41 2.91 16.17
CA PHE A 125 -10.50 2.21 15.47
C PHE A 125 -11.11 1.10 16.34
N THR A 126 -11.29 1.35 17.64
CA THR A 126 -12.05 0.42 18.48
C THR A 126 -13.53 0.42 18.11
N PRO A 127 -14.27 -0.67 18.40
CA PRO A 127 -15.72 -0.71 18.15
C PRO A 127 -16.45 0.51 18.72
N GLU A 128 -16.09 0.95 19.93
CA GLU A 128 -16.71 2.10 20.60
C GLU A 128 -16.35 3.43 19.92
N GLU A 129 -15.11 3.60 19.43
CA GLU A 129 -14.73 4.78 18.65
C GLU A 129 -15.50 4.84 17.33
N ILE A 130 -15.61 3.70 16.63
CA ILE A 130 -16.36 3.61 15.37
C ILE A 130 -17.82 3.95 15.62
N GLU A 131 -18.51 3.28 16.56
CA GLU A 131 -19.92 3.48 16.85
C GLU A 131 -20.26 4.94 17.17
N ARG A 132 -19.47 5.59 18.02
CA ARG A 132 -19.66 7.02 18.38
C ARG A 132 -19.42 7.98 17.22
N SER A 133 -18.66 7.57 16.23
CA SER A 133 -18.21 8.43 15.11
C SER A 133 -18.97 8.18 13.81
N LEU A 134 -19.75 7.09 13.73
CA LEU A 134 -20.57 6.77 12.59
C LEU A 134 -21.62 7.85 12.34
N ARG A 135 -21.82 8.16 11.05
CA ARG A 135 -22.87 9.07 10.56
C ARG A 135 -23.64 8.39 9.42
N PRO A 136 -24.89 8.79 9.13
CA PRO A 136 -25.65 8.23 8.02
C PRO A 136 -24.97 8.40 6.65
N ASN A 137 -24.10 9.40 6.53
CA ASN A 137 -23.30 9.70 5.35
C ASN A 137 -21.89 9.15 5.38
N THR A 138 -21.51 8.29 6.35
CA THR A 138 -20.20 7.62 6.38
C THR A 138 -20.06 6.69 5.18
N ARG A 139 -19.00 6.87 4.39
CA ARG A 139 -18.72 6.14 3.15
C ARG A 139 -17.42 5.36 3.16
N VAL A 140 -16.40 5.86 3.86
CA VAL A 140 -15.06 5.29 3.81
C VAL A 140 -14.48 5.19 5.21
N PHE A 141 -13.83 4.05 5.48
CA PHE A 141 -12.90 3.87 6.58
C PHE A 141 -11.50 3.83 5.98
N TYR A 142 -10.70 4.87 6.26
CA TYR A 142 -9.31 4.95 5.82
C TYR A 142 -8.36 4.48 6.91
N LEU A 143 -7.62 3.42 6.63
CA LEU A 143 -6.79 2.68 7.55
C LEU A 143 -5.33 2.69 7.12
N GLU A 144 -4.43 2.50 8.06
CA GLU A 144 -3.02 2.17 7.85
C GLU A 144 -2.59 1.22 8.96
N SER A 145 -2.14 0.01 8.62
CA SER A 145 -1.79 -1.00 9.62
C SER A 145 -0.68 -1.93 9.12
N PRO A 146 0.46 -1.94 9.83
CA PRO A 146 0.88 -1.03 10.91
C PRO A 146 0.94 0.43 10.49
N SER A 147 0.56 1.34 11.41
CA SER A 147 0.42 2.77 11.10
C SER A 147 1.76 3.51 11.01
N SER A 148 1.76 4.69 10.41
CA SER A 148 2.93 5.57 10.38
C SER A 148 3.41 5.95 11.78
N ASN A 149 4.71 6.07 11.94
CA ASN A 149 5.45 6.54 13.12
C ASN A 149 5.35 5.66 14.37
N ILE A 150 4.17 5.22 14.76
CA ILE A 150 3.94 4.44 16.00
C ILE A 150 3.68 2.95 15.72
N PHE A 151 3.60 2.56 14.46
CA PHE A 151 3.42 1.18 13.97
C PHE A 151 2.28 0.41 14.66
N ARG A 152 1.19 1.11 14.99
CA ARG A 152 0.00 0.49 15.59
C ARG A 152 -0.64 -0.49 14.63
N VAL A 153 -0.95 -1.68 15.14
CA VAL A 153 -1.67 -2.73 14.41
C VAL A 153 -3.17 -2.60 14.69
N LEU A 154 -3.98 -2.65 13.66
CA LEU A 154 -5.44 -2.55 13.74
C LEU A 154 -6.09 -3.92 13.52
N PRO A 155 -7.23 -4.24 14.18
CA PRO A 155 -7.98 -5.48 13.98
C PRO A 155 -8.79 -5.42 12.67
N LEU A 156 -8.13 -5.76 11.55
CA LEU A 156 -8.65 -5.50 10.20
C LEU A 156 -9.96 -6.24 9.91
N ARG A 157 -10.13 -7.49 10.37
CA ARG A 157 -11.36 -8.28 10.14
C ARG A 157 -12.57 -7.64 10.81
N GLU A 158 -12.40 -7.22 12.04
CA GLU A 158 -13.45 -6.62 12.85
C GLU A 158 -13.85 -5.25 12.29
N ILE A 159 -12.85 -4.43 11.89
CA ILE A 159 -13.09 -3.13 11.27
C ILE A 159 -13.81 -3.28 9.93
N ALA A 160 -13.38 -4.23 9.08
CA ALA A 160 -14.04 -4.49 7.81
C ALA A 160 -15.50 -4.92 8.00
N ALA A 161 -15.77 -5.81 8.96
CA ALA A 161 -17.13 -6.23 9.26
C ALA A 161 -18.02 -5.05 9.72
N GLN A 162 -17.50 -4.16 10.56
CA GLN A 162 -18.24 -2.97 11.01
C GLN A 162 -18.48 -1.97 9.87
N ALA A 163 -17.48 -1.74 9.02
CA ALA A 163 -17.63 -0.87 7.86
C ALA A 163 -18.73 -1.40 6.91
N HIS A 164 -18.72 -2.69 6.61
CA HIS A 164 -19.71 -3.31 5.74
C HIS A 164 -21.11 -3.28 6.36
N ALA A 165 -21.23 -3.47 7.68
CA ALA A 165 -22.52 -3.40 8.38
C ALA A 165 -23.20 -2.03 8.25
N CYS A 166 -22.45 -0.95 8.09
CA CYS A 166 -22.98 0.39 7.86
C CYS A 166 -22.96 0.85 6.39
N GLY A 167 -22.58 -0.05 5.45
CA GLY A 167 -22.50 0.25 4.02
C GLY A 167 -21.29 1.11 3.61
N ALA A 168 -20.27 1.22 4.49
CA ALA A 168 -19.04 1.89 4.18
C ALA A 168 -18.03 0.95 3.51
N VAL A 169 -17.03 1.53 2.83
CA VAL A 169 -15.94 0.84 2.13
C VAL A 169 -14.64 1.04 2.90
N THR A 170 -13.84 0.00 2.99
CA THR A 170 -12.54 0.04 3.66
C THR A 170 -11.40 0.25 2.67
N VAL A 171 -10.50 1.18 3.00
CA VAL A 171 -9.28 1.49 2.25
C VAL A 171 -8.11 1.42 3.21
N ILE A 172 -7.11 0.60 2.93
CA ILE A 172 -5.90 0.48 3.76
C ILE A 172 -4.65 0.84 3.00
N ASP A 173 -3.75 1.59 3.62
CA ASP A 173 -2.35 1.65 3.22
C ASP A 173 -1.60 0.46 3.84
N ASN A 174 -1.16 -0.47 2.99
CA ASN A 174 -0.45 -1.70 3.36
C ASN A 174 1.06 -1.62 3.06
N THR A 175 1.58 -0.41 2.88
CA THR A 175 2.97 -0.18 2.46
C THR A 175 3.98 -0.80 3.41
N TRP A 176 3.77 -0.70 4.73
CA TRP A 176 4.71 -1.22 5.73
C TRP A 176 4.85 -2.74 5.65
N ALA A 177 3.74 -3.46 5.58
CA ALA A 177 3.73 -4.92 5.58
C ALA A 177 4.15 -5.53 4.24
N THR A 178 3.95 -4.83 3.14
CA THR A 178 4.09 -5.31 1.76
C THR A 178 3.10 -6.44 1.41
N PRO A 179 2.95 -6.77 0.12
CA PRO A 179 2.15 -7.94 -0.28
C PRO A 179 2.69 -9.28 0.25
N LEU A 180 3.92 -9.32 0.76
CA LEU A 180 4.49 -10.56 1.28
C LEU A 180 3.96 -10.91 2.66
N TYR A 181 3.81 -9.92 3.53
CA TYR A 181 3.53 -10.18 4.95
C TYR A 181 2.08 -9.93 5.37
N GLN A 182 1.30 -9.16 4.60
CA GLN A 182 -0.12 -8.95 4.89
C GLN A 182 -0.97 -8.98 3.62
N LYS A 183 -2.15 -9.61 3.70
CA LYS A 183 -3.12 -9.78 2.62
C LYS A 183 -4.46 -9.16 3.03
N PRO A 184 -4.61 -7.83 2.94
CA PRO A 184 -5.78 -7.15 3.48
C PRO A 184 -7.12 -7.61 2.90
N LEU A 185 -7.17 -7.96 1.60
CA LEU A 185 -8.39 -8.43 0.97
C LEU A 185 -8.88 -9.77 1.58
N GLU A 186 -7.97 -10.65 2.01
CA GLU A 186 -8.31 -11.89 2.72
C GLU A 186 -8.85 -11.64 4.13
N LEU A 187 -8.62 -10.42 4.65
CA LEU A 187 -9.13 -9.94 5.92
C LEU A 187 -10.45 -9.15 5.79
N GLY A 188 -11.02 -9.07 4.57
CA GLY A 188 -12.27 -8.38 4.30
C GLY A 188 -12.12 -6.91 3.87
N ILE A 189 -10.92 -6.40 3.73
CA ILE A 189 -10.67 -5.04 3.24
C ILE A 189 -11.01 -4.93 1.75
N ASP A 190 -11.59 -3.81 1.34
CA ASP A 190 -12.06 -3.59 -0.03
C ASP A 190 -10.97 -3.08 -0.98
N TYR A 191 -10.11 -2.18 -0.50
CA TYR A 191 -8.99 -1.60 -1.24
C TYR A 191 -7.71 -1.67 -0.44
N SER A 192 -6.68 -2.28 -1.00
CA SER A 192 -5.32 -2.24 -0.47
C SER A 192 -4.45 -1.32 -1.32
N ILE A 193 -3.67 -0.46 -0.68
CA ILE A 193 -2.81 0.52 -1.34
C ILE A 193 -1.36 0.31 -0.88
N HIS A 194 -0.42 0.52 -1.81
CA HIS A 194 1.00 0.58 -1.50
C HIS A 194 1.65 1.81 -2.14
N SER A 195 2.51 2.46 -1.39
CA SER A 195 3.56 3.29 -1.96
C SER A 195 4.66 2.39 -2.52
N ALA A 196 4.63 2.12 -3.84
CA ALA A 196 5.64 1.30 -4.49
C ALA A 196 7.05 1.92 -4.43
N THR A 197 7.13 3.20 -4.13
CA THR A 197 8.36 3.95 -3.85
C THR A 197 9.21 3.33 -2.73
N LYS A 198 8.59 2.60 -1.79
CA LYS A 198 9.23 2.03 -0.60
C LYS A 198 9.79 0.64 -0.89
N TYR A 199 9.36 -0.39 -0.18
CA TYR A 199 9.91 -1.75 -0.31
C TYR A 199 9.75 -2.38 -1.70
N LEU A 200 8.65 -2.10 -2.42
CA LEU A 200 8.45 -2.63 -3.77
C LEU A 200 9.51 -2.12 -4.75
N GLY A 201 9.83 -0.84 -4.71
CA GLY A 201 10.96 -0.25 -5.43
C GLY A 201 12.31 -0.62 -4.83
N GLY A 202 12.49 -0.32 -3.54
CA GLY A 202 13.61 -0.80 -2.73
C GLY A 202 14.99 -0.20 -3.02
N HIS A 203 15.12 0.74 -3.99
CA HIS A 203 16.40 1.29 -4.43
C HIS A 203 16.46 2.82 -4.40
N SER A 204 15.41 3.50 -3.91
CA SER A 204 15.30 4.96 -3.82
C SER A 204 15.41 5.70 -5.17
N ASP A 205 15.08 5.05 -6.28
CA ASP A 205 15.25 5.52 -7.66
C ASP A 205 13.93 5.56 -8.45
N VAL A 206 12.81 5.15 -7.86
CA VAL A 206 11.51 5.09 -8.53
C VAL A 206 10.37 5.56 -7.61
N LEU A 207 9.45 6.33 -8.17
CA LEU A 207 8.17 6.66 -7.57
C LEU A 207 7.07 5.77 -8.14
N GLY A 208 6.13 5.37 -7.29
CA GLY A 208 4.98 4.61 -7.74
C GLY A 208 3.95 4.39 -6.64
N GLY A 209 2.71 4.15 -7.07
CA GLY A 209 1.61 3.73 -6.21
C GLY A 209 0.89 2.54 -6.81
N VAL A 210 0.25 1.76 -5.96
CA VAL A 210 -0.54 0.60 -6.35
C VAL A 210 -1.85 0.62 -5.59
N VAL A 211 -2.93 0.28 -6.27
CA VAL A 211 -4.24 -0.03 -5.65
C VAL A 211 -4.63 -1.44 -6.06
N LEU A 212 -5.06 -2.24 -5.10
CA LEU A 212 -5.53 -3.60 -5.30
C LEU A 212 -6.97 -3.73 -4.79
N GLY A 213 -7.77 -4.57 -5.45
CA GLY A 213 -9.17 -4.77 -5.10
C GLY A 213 -9.86 -5.72 -6.08
N SER A 214 -11.22 -5.72 -6.09
CA SER A 214 -11.99 -6.46 -7.07
C SER A 214 -11.76 -5.93 -8.50
N GLU A 215 -11.98 -6.78 -9.50
CA GLU A 215 -11.85 -6.35 -10.92
C GLU A 215 -12.76 -5.17 -11.23
N GLU A 216 -14.01 -5.20 -10.76
CA GLU A 216 -14.98 -4.11 -10.96
C GLU A 216 -14.44 -2.77 -10.42
N ARG A 217 -13.93 -2.76 -9.18
CA ARG A 217 -13.36 -1.57 -8.55
C ARG A 217 -12.13 -1.06 -9.29
N MET A 218 -11.27 -1.98 -9.71
CA MET A 218 -10.05 -1.64 -10.44
C MET A 218 -10.33 -1.13 -11.85
N ASP A 219 -11.37 -1.64 -12.52
CA ASP A 219 -11.80 -1.14 -13.82
C ASP A 219 -12.46 0.24 -13.71
N ALA A 220 -13.24 0.48 -12.68
CA ALA A 220 -13.80 1.80 -12.39
C ALA A 220 -12.68 2.85 -12.17
N LEU A 221 -11.65 2.54 -11.40
CA LEU A 221 -10.48 3.41 -11.21
C LEU A 221 -9.70 3.65 -12.51
N ARG A 222 -9.52 2.61 -13.34
CA ARG A 222 -8.84 2.72 -14.64
C ARG A 222 -9.58 3.66 -15.58
N GLY A 223 -10.87 3.46 -15.75
CA GLY A 223 -11.72 4.27 -16.64
C GLY A 223 -12.05 5.65 -16.11
N GLY A 224 -12.08 5.82 -14.79
CA GLY A 224 -12.38 7.04 -14.08
C GLY A 224 -11.15 7.90 -13.76
N GLN A 225 -10.75 7.88 -12.50
CA GLN A 225 -9.74 8.81 -11.97
C GLN A 225 -8.38 8.68 -12.66
N ARG A 226 -7.88 7.46 -12.93
CA ARG A 226 -6.58 7.29 -13.61
C ARG A 226 -6.61 7.84 -15.03
N ALA A 227 -7.64 7.53 -15.80
CA ALA A 227 -7.76 7.99 -17.18
C ALA A 227 -8.00 9.51 -17.28
N SER A 228 -8.86 10.05 -16.40
CA SER A 228 -9.32 11.44 -16.47
C SER A 228 -8.37 12.41 -15.77
N TRP A 229 -7.82 12.05 -14.61
CA TRP A 229 -6.91 12.92 -13.83
C TRP A 229 -5.43 12.71 -14.21
N GLY A 230 -5.13 11.65 -14.97
CA GLY A 230 -3.84 11.49 -15.62
C GLY A 230 -2.69 11.05 -14.71
N ALA A 231 -2.94 10.60 -13.49
CA ALA A 231 -1.91 10.13 -12.56
C ALA A 231 -1.40 8.71 -12.92
N CYS A 232 -1.25 8.40 -14.22
CA CYS A 232 -0.76 7.13 -14.72
C CYS A 232 0.75 6.97 -14.47
N MET A 233 1.18 5.73 -14.21
CA MET A 233 2.60 5.40 -14.08
C MET A 233 3.28 5.42 -15.45
N ASP A 234 4.52 5.92 -15.49
CA ASP A 234 5.39 5.83 -16.65
C ASP A 234 5.84 4.36 -16.88
N PRO A 235 5.87 3.86 -18.13
CA PRO A 235 6.28 2.48 -18.41
C PRO A 235 7.70 2.16 -17.95
N PHE A 236 8.63 3.12 -17.95
CA PHE A 236 9.98 2.90 -17.46
C PHE A 236 9.99 2.72 -15.91
N ALA A 237 9.20 3.52 -15.18
CA ALA A 237 9.01 3.31 -13.75
C ALA A 237 8.42 1.93 -13.44
N ALA A 238 7.43 1.49 -14.23
CA ALA A 238 6.87 0.14 -14.10
C ALA A 238 7.91 -0.94 -14.37
N TRP A 239 8.76 -0.77 -15.37
CA TRP A 239 9.84 -1.70 -15.68
C TRP A 239 10.88 -1.79 -14.55
N LEU A 240 11.26 -0.66 -13.95
CA LEU A 240 12.12 -0.62 -12.77
C LEU A 240 11.48 -1.37 -11.58
N LEU A 241 10.18 -1.21 -11.36
CA LEU A 241 9.46 -1.96 -10.32
C LEU A 241 9.43 -3.46 -10.62
N ILE A 242 9.17 -3.89 -11.86
CA ILE A 242 9.25 -5.30 -12.26
C ILE A 242 10.62 -5.88 -11.95
N ARG A 243 11.70 -5.15 -12.28
CA ARG A 243 13.07 -5.53 -11.95
C ARG A 243 13.28 -5.64 -10.44
N SER A 244 12.79 -4.67 -9.68
CA SER A 244 12.95 -4.60 -8.21
C SER A 244 12.21 -5.71 -7.48
N LEU A 245 11.03 -6.11 -7.97
CA LEU A 245 10.27 -7.22 -7.40
C LEU A 245 11.06 -8.53 -7.38
N ARG A 246 11.96 -8.78 -8.35
CA ARG A 246 12.78 -10.00 -8.39
C ARG A 246 13.64 -10.21 -7.15
N THR A 247 13.95 -9.14 -6.41
CA THR A 247 14.72 -9.19 -5.17
C THR A 247 13.88 -8.90 -3.93
N LEU A 248 12.57 -8.71 -4.06
CA LEU A 248 11.71 -8.28 -2.96
C LEU A 248 11.78 -9.26 -1.77
N GLU A 249 11.66 -10.55 -2.01
CA GLU A 249 11.66 -11.57 -0.95
C GLU A 249 12.97 -11.59 -0.16
N VAL A 250 14.12 -11.61 -0.84
CA VAL A 250 15.43 -11.60 -0.16
C VAL A 250 15.69 -10.29 0.59
N ARG A 251 15.24 -9.15 0.04
CA ARG A 251 15.34 -7.86 0.73
C ARG A 251 14.47 -7.83 1.98
N MET A 252 13.20 -8.28 1.87
CA MET A 252 12.28 -8.29 3.01
C MET A 252 12.76 -9.25 4.11
N ALA A 253 13.24 -10.43 3.77
CA ALA A 253 13.84 -11.37 4.73
C ALA A 253 15.04 -10.73 5.47
N ARG A 254 15.90 -10.01 4.75
CA ARG A 254 17.03 -9.31 5.36
C ARG A 254 16.59 -8.13 6.22
N HIS A 255 15.64 -7.32 5.76
CA HIS A 255 15.07 -6.22 6.54
C HIS A 255 14.47 -6.72 7.85
N SER A 256 13.63 -7.75 7.79
CA SER A 256 13.00 -8.36 8.97
C SER A 256 14.05 -8.85 9.99
N ALA A 257 15.03 -9.63 9.53
CA ALA A 257 16.09 -10.15 10.40
C ALA A 257 16.98 -9.05 11.02
N SER A 258 17.22 -7.96 10.29
CA SER A 258 17.99 -6.81 10.80
C SER A 258 17.16 -6.00 11.79
N ALA A 259 15.88 -5.78 11.50
CA ALA A 259 14.97 -5.03 12.35
C ALA A 259 14.77 -5.72 13.71
N ASP A 260 14.58 -7.04 13.74
CA ASP A 260 14.46 -7.78 15.00
C ASP A 260 15.68 -7.55 15.90
N LYS A 261 16.91 -7.67 15.35
CA LYS A 261 18.15 -7.44 16.10
C LYS A 261 18.25 -6.01 16.63
N VAL A 262 17.93 -5.02 15.78
CA VAL A 262 18.00 -3.60 16.17
C VAL A 262 16.93 -3.27 17.20
N ALA A 263 15.70 -3.76 17.03
CA ALA A 263 14.62 -3.53 17.96
C ALA A 263 14.93 -4.09 19.37
N ARG A 264 15.46 -5.32 19.46
CA ARG A 264 15.88 -5.91 20.74
C ARG A 264 17.04 -5.14 21.38
N PHE A 265 18.03 -4.73 20.60
CA PHE A 265 19.12 -3.89 21.09
C PHE A 265 18.59 -2.56 21.66
N LEU A 266 17.70 -1.89 20.95
CA LEU A 266 17.10 -0.64 21.39
C LEU A 266 16.23 -0.82 22.64
N GLN A 267 15.48 -1.92 22.74
CA GLN A 267 14.64 -2.24 23.88
C GLN A 267 15.45 -2.40 25.19
N GLU A 268 16.64 -2.95 25.08
CA GLU A 268 17.55 -3.16 26.23
C GLU A 268 18.44 -1.94 26.53
N HIS A 269 18.46 -0.95 25.62
CA HIS A 269 19.37 0.18 25.73
C HIS A 269 18.93 1.17 26.83
N PRO A 270 19.79 1.53 27.80
CA PRO A 270 19.41 2.34 28.99
C PRO A 270 18.94 3.76 28.67
N ARG A 271 19.23 4.28 27.48
CA ARG A 271 18.80 5.58 27.00
C ARG A 271 17.61 5.52 26.02
N VAL A 272 16.89 4.42 25.99
CA VAL A 272 15.67 4.25 25.20
C VAL A 272 14.50 3.97 26.12
N ARG A 273 13.46 4.81 26.05
CA ARG A 273 12.25 4.69 26.87
C ARG A 273 11.28 3.65 26.35
N SER A 274 11.12 3.59 25.02
CA SER A 274 10.23 2.65 24.35
C SER A 274 10.62 2.43 22.91
N VAL A 275 10.24 1.27 22.36
CA VAL A 275 10.38 0.90 20.95
C VAL A 275 9.00 0.52 20.43
N CYS A 276 8.60 1.06 19.28
CA CYS A 276 7.39 0.69 18.57
C CYS A 276 7.77 -0.19 17.37
N TYR A 277 7.58 -1.48 17.49
CA TYR A 277 7.83 -2.47 16.46
C TYR A 277 7.00 -3.74 16.72
N PRO A 278 6.00 -4.03 15.89
CA PRO A 278 5.09 -5.18 16.10
C PRO A 278 5.80 -6.55 16.14
N GLY A 279 7.05 -6.63 15.71
CA GLY A 279 7.88 -7.84 15.82
C GLY A 279 8.36 -8.15 17.23
N LEU A 280 8.34 -7.19 18.16
CA LEU A 280 8.69 -7.41 19.57
C LEU A 280 7.50 -7.97 20.35
N GLU A 281 7.72 -8.98 21.18
CA GLU A 281 6.69 -9.58 22.04
C GLU A 281 6.09 -8.59 23.04
N THR A 282 6.82 -7.52 23.38
CA THR A 282 6.41 -6.45 24.27
C THR A 282 5.58 -5.36 23.61
N ASP A 283 5.49 -5.36 22.28
CA ASP A 283 4.66 -4.41 21.53
C ASP A 283 3.17 -4.72 21.72
N GLU A 284 2.36 -3.69 21.97
CA GLU A 284 0.92 -3.85 22.22
C GLU A 284 0.18 -4.53 21.05
N GLY A 285 0.70 -4.37 19.84
CA GLY A 285 0.13 -4.94 18.61
C GLY A 285 0.65 -6.32 18.24
N HIS A 286 1.64 -6.88 18.96
CA HIS A 286 2.33 -8.11 18.57
C HIS A 286 1.39 -9.30 18.39
N THR A 287 0.56 -9.60 19.39
CA THR A 287 -0.37 -10.73 19.35
C THR A 287 -1.36 -10.61 18.20
N LEU A 288 -1.89 -9.39 17.98
CA LEU A 288 -2.80 -9.14 16.86
C LEU A 288 -2.08 -9.29 15.51
N ALA A 289 -0.86 -8.75 15.39
CA ALA A 289 -0.05 -8.90 14.19
C ALA A 289 0.17 -10.37 13.81
N GLN A 290 0.44 -11.25 14.78
CA GLN A 290 0.59 -12.70 14.54
C GLN A 290 -0.66 -13.35 13.93
N THR A 291 -1.85 -12.79 14.15
CA THR A 291 -3.10 -13.37 13.61
C THR A 291 -3.39 -12.96 12.17
N GLN A 292 -2.80 -11.88 11.69
CA GLN A 292 -3.12 -11.30 10.37
C GLN A 292 -1.91 -11.05 9.47
N MET A 293 -0.69 -11.25 9.98
CA MET A 293 0.56 -11.06 9.24
C MET A 293 1.41 -12.33 9.30
N THR A 294 2.22 -12.56 8.26
CA THR A 294 3.16 -13.68 8.16
C THR A 294 4.60 -13.29 8.45
N GLY A 295 4.87 -12.03 8.74
CA GLY A 295 6.19 -11.48 9.02
C GLY A 295 6.15 -10.00 9.33
N TYR A 296 7.30 -9.42 9.62
CA TYR A 296 7.47 -8.02 9.99
C TYR A 296 8.48 -7.35 9.08
N SER A 297 8.25 -6.07 8.76
CA SER A 297 9.16 -5.32 7.88
C SER A 297 10.34 -4.68 8.64
N GLY A 298 11.09 -3.83 7.98
CA GLY A 298 12.33 -3.28 8.52
C GLY A 298 12.21 -1.96 9.25
N LEU A 299 11.03 -1.33 9.26
CA LEU A 299 10.86 0.02 9.81
C LEU A 299 10.27 -0.03 11.22
N MET A 300 10.88 0.73 12.14
CA MET A 300 10.49 0.87 13.54
C MET A 300 10.71 2.29 14.00
N SER A 301 10.17 2.65 15.15
CA SER A 301 10.51 3.88 15.86
C SER A 301 10.86 3.61 17.32
N PHE A 302 11.55 4.54 17.93
CA PHE A 302 11.85 4.49 19.36
C PHE A 302 11.82 5.89 19.97
N VAL A 303 11.59 5.95 21.26
CA VAL A 303 11.62 7.19 22.06
C VAL A 303 12.91 7.19 22.85
N PRO A 304 13.90 8.03 22.50
CA PRO A 304 15.12 8.14 23.29
C PRO A 304 14.87 8.90 24.60
N ASP A 305 15.66 8.58 25.62
CA ASP A 305 15.76 9.40 26.82
C ASP A 305 16.78 10.51 26.60
N ALA A 306 16.35 11.55 25.89
CA ALA A 306 17.16 12.67 25.46
C ALA A 306 16.30 13.92 25.28
N ASP A 307 16.91 15.09 25.31
CA ASP A 307 16.27 16.35 24.96
C ASP A 307 16.12 16.53 23.44
N ASN A 308 15.38 17.55 23.05
CA ASN A 308 15.10 17.80 21.64
C ASN A 308 16.37 18.14 20.84
N GLU A 309 17.38 18.75 21.45
CA GLU A 309 18.64 19.09 20.75
C GLU A 309 19.42 17.84 20.40
N ALA A 310 19.56 16.90 21.33
CA ALA A 310 20.20 15.60 21.09
C ALA A 310 19.41 14.75 20.07
N ILE A 311 18.08 14.79 20.09
CA ILE A 311 17.23 14.10 19.11
C ILE A 311 17.44 14.71 17.71
N HIS A 312 17.49 16.04 17.60
CA HIS A 312 17.77 16.70 16.33
C HIS A 312 19.16 16.36 15.80
N ALA A 313 20.18 16.36 16.66
CA ALA A 313 21.52 15.98 16.26
C ALA A 313 21.60 14.52 15.74
N LEU A 314 20.89 13.61 16.37
CA LEU A 314 20.79 12.21 15.92
C LEU A 314 20.09 12.11 14.56
N SER A 315 19.01 12.85 14.35
CA SER A 315 18.25 12.86 13.08
C SER A 315 19.08 13.38 11.92
N LEU A 316 19.92 14.39 12.12
CA LEU A 316 20.76 14.98 11.06
C LEU A 316 21.92 14.07 10.61
N ILE A 317 22.31 13.07 11.38
CA ILE A 317 23.38 12.11 11.02
C ILE A 317 22.95 11.25 9.81
N HIS A 318 21.67 11.05 9.58
CA HIS A 318 21.14 10.10 8.59
C HIS A 318 20.43 10.77 7.39
N ILE A 319 20.52 12.09 7.29
CA ILE A 319 19.93 12.85 6.18
C ILE A 319 21.04 13.38 5.22
#